data_e7d402eed6bd835b97e533d33367fb5b
#
_entry.id   e7d402eed6bd835b97e533d33367fb5b
#
_cell.length_a   1.000
_cell.length_b   1.000
_cell.length_c   1.000
_cell.angle_alpha   90.00
_cell.angle_beta   90.00
_cell.angle_gamma   90.00
#
_symmetry.space_group_name_H-M   'P 1'
#
loop_
_entity.id
_entity.type
_entity.pdbx_description
1 polymer ?
#
loop_
_entity_poly.entity_id
_entity_poly.type
_entity_poly.pdbx_seq_one_letter_code
_entity_poly.pdbx_strand_id
1 'polypeptide(L)'
;VTYEFTEKNAVRIVYTGVCDKTTVANMTNHSYFNLAGEGSGNVLDQYLTIHAQTYTPVREDSIPLGENVPVEGTPMDFRKEKQIGKDIEAEFEQLKFTGGFDHNYVT
;
A
#
# COMPACT_ATOMS: atom_id res chain seq x y z
N VAL A 1 18.52 -6.83 -8.99
CA VAL A 1 17.57 -7.10 -7.89
C VAL A 1 17.74 -8.54 -7.45
N THR A 2 17.84 -8.78 -6.16
CA THR A 2 17.96 -10.11 -5.58
C THR A 2 16.74 -10.40 -4.72
N TYR A 3 16.09 -11.55 -4.95
CA TYR A 3 15.03 -12.10 -4.12
C TYR A 3 15.58 -13.30 -3.35
N GLU A 4 15.38 -13.30 -2.05
CA GLU A 4 15.81 -14.35 -1.15
C GLU A 4 14.63 -14.82 -0.31
N PHE A 5 14.34 -16.11 -0.31
CA PHE A 5 13.44 -16.73 0.63
C PHE A 5 14.27 -17.27 1.80
N THR A 6 14.07 -16.67 2.98
CA THR A 6 14.91 -16.95 4.14
C THR A 6 14.40 -18.15 4.94
N GLU A 7 15.27 -18.77 5.73
CA GLU A 7 14.91 -19.85 6.67
C GLU A 7 13.90 -19.41 7.76
N LYS A 8 13.68 -18.10 7.90
CA LYS A 8 12.68 -17.51 8.82
C LYS A 8 11.33 -17.24 8.15
N ASN A 9 11.05 -17.88 7.01
CA ASN A 9 9.82 -17.67 6.23
C ASN A 9 9.60 -16.21 5.82
N ALA A 10 10.66 -15.50 5.47
CA ALA A 10 10.59 -14.13 4.99
C ALA A 10 11.11 -14.02 3.55
N VAL A 11 10.52 -13.14 2.77
CA VAL A 11 11.05 -12.72 1.47
C VAL A 11 11.89 -11.47 1.67
N ARG A 12 13.17 -11.55 1.29
CA ARG A 12 14.09 -10.42 1.31
C ARG A 12 14.32 -9.95 -0.11
N ILE A 13 14.15 -8.66 -0.35
CA ILE A 13 14.36 -8.05 -1.66
C ILE A 13 15.48 -7.02 -1.51
N VAL A 14 16.55 -7.17 -2.31
CA VAL A 14 17.69 -6.26 -2.29
C VAL A 14 17.87 -5.64 -3.68
N TYR A 15 17.91 -4.32 -3.71
CA TYR A 15 18.22 -3.54 -4.90
C TYR A 15 19.65 -3.07 -4.85
N THR A 16 20.41 -3.32 -5.90
CA THR A 16 21.77 -2.79 -6.08
C THR A 16 21.84 -2.10 -7.42
N GLY A 17 22.29 -0.86 -7.42
CA GLY A 17 22.45 -0.05 -8.63
C GLY A 17 23.83 0.59 -8.69
N VAL A 18 24.36 0.69 -9.91
CA VAL A 18 25.59 1.41 -10.24
C VAL A 18 25.29 2.28 -11.46
N CYS A 19 25.76 3.51 -11.45
CA CYS A 19 25.67 4.42 -12.57
C CYS A 19 26.98 5.19 -12.78
N ASP A 20 27.20 5.71 -13.96
CA ASP A 20 28.39 6.48 -14.34
C ASP A 20 28.28 7.97 -13.98
N LYS A 21 27.10 8.45 -13.66
CA LYS A 21 26.81 9.85 -13.29
C LYS A 21 25.73 9.90 -12.21
N THR A 22 25.61 11.04 -11.56
CA THR A 22 24.54 11.32 -10.62
C THR A 22 23.19 11.15 -11.30
N THR A 23 22.32 10.33 -10.71
CA THR A 23 20.97 10.04 -11.22
C THR A 23 19.99 9.92 -10.07
N VAL A 24 18.70 9.93 -10.40
CA VAL A 24 17.62 9.66 -9.45
C VAL A 24 17.35 8.16 -9.41
N ALA A 25 17.22 7.60 -8.20
CA ALA A 25 16.80 6.23 -7.99
C ALA A 25 15.62 6.21 -7.02
N ASN A 26 14.53 5.58 -7.42
CA ASN A 26 13.34 5.36 -6.60
C ASN A 26 12.85 3.94 -6.86
N MET A 27 13.31 3.02 -6.03
CA MET A 27 13.05 1.59 -6.18
C MET A 27 11.88 1.17 -5.30
N THR A 28 10.99 0.35 -5.83
CA THR A 28 9.88 -0.22 -5.08
C THR A 28 9.66 -1.68 -5.42
N ASN A 29 8.94 -2.39 -4.57
CA ASN A 29 8.29 -3.65 -4.90
C ASN A 29 6.79 -3.39 -5.02
N HIS A 30 6.17 -3.92 -6.05
CA HIS A 30 4.74 -3.73 -6.33
C HIS A 30 4.03 -5.09 -6.41
N SER A 31 4.25 -5.94 -5.41
CA SER A 31 3.54 -7.22 -5.32
C SER A 31 2.14 -7.03 -4.75
N TYR A 32 1.17 -7.72 -5.36
CA TYR A 32 -0.19 -7.82 -4.83
C TYR A 32 -0.28 -9.10 -4.01
N PHE A 33 -0.22 -8.97 -2.68
CA PHE A 33 -0.24 -10.12 -1.79
C PHE A 33 -1.66 -10.63 -1.55
N ASN A 34 -1.82 -11.95 -1.64
CA ASN A 34 -3.01 -12.65 -1.19
C ASN A 34 -2.58 -13.82 -0.29
N LEU A 35 -2.82 -13.71 1.01
CA LEU A 35 -2.41 -14.72 1.99
C LEU A 35 -3.18 -16.03 1.88
N ALA A 36 -4.32 -16.03 1.18
CA ALA A 36 -5.08 -17.24 0.87
C ALA A 36 -4.53 -18.01 -0.35
N GLY A 37 -3.56 -17.42 -1.06
CA GLY A 37 -2.88 -18.00 -2.24
C GLY A 37 -3.41 -17.47 -3.56
N GLU A 38 -2.63 -17.69 -4.61
CA GLU A 38 -2.99 -17.30 -5.97
C GLU A 38 -4.29 -17.99 -6.41
N GLY A 39 -5.17 -17.24 -7.08
CA GLY A 39 -6.44 -17.76 -7.58
C GLY A 39 -7.53 -18.00 -6.53
N SER A 40 -7.28 -17.66 -5.25
CA SER A 40 -8.24 -17.88 -4.16
C SER A 40 -9.35 -16.82 -4.08
N GLY A 41 -9.42 -15.89 -5.02
CA GLY A 41 -10.39 -14.80 -5.02
C GLY A 41 -9.81 -13.49 -4.49
N ASN A 42 -10.66 -12.63 -3.91
CA ASN A 42 -10.25 -11.33 -3.38
C ASN A 42 -9.63 -11.43 -1.98
N VAL A 43 -9.18 -10.28 -1.46
CA VAL A 43 -8.55 -10.14 -0.15
C VAL A 43 -9.45 -9.46 0.89
N LEU A 44 -10.72 -9.27 0.58
CA LEU A 44 -11.62 -8.44 1.39
C LEU A 44 -11.86 -8.98 2.80
N ASP A 45 -11.74 -10.30 2.98
CA ASP A 45 -11.88 -10.97 4.29
C ASP A 45 -10.60 -10.98 5.12
N GLN A 46 -9.49 -10.52 4.54
CA GLN A 46 -8.23 -10.44 5.25
C GLN A 46 -8.16 -9.19 6.14
N TYR A 47 -7.37 -9.28 7.18
CA TYR A 47 -7.17 -8.19 8.14
C TYR A 47 -5.85 -7.48 7.90
N LEU A 48 -5.85 -6.16 8.03
CA LEU A 48 -4.71 -5.31 7.78
C LEU A 48 -4.49 -4.34 8.94
N THR A 49 -3.23 -4.15 9.31
CA THR A 49 -2.77 -3.08 10.20
C THR A 49 -1.68 -2.30 9.48
N ILE A 50 -1.81 -0.97 9.45
CA ILE A 50 -0.80 -0.07 8.89
C ILE A 50 -0.39 0.93 9.98
N HIS A 51 0.88 0.93 10.36
CA HIS A 51 1.42 1.83 11.38
C HIS A 51 1.72 3.22 10.81
N ALA A 52 0.74 3.84 10.18
CA ALA A 52 0.84 5.18 9.60
C ALA A 52 -0.23 6.11 10.18
N GLN A 53 0.18 7.35 10.46
CA GLN A 53 -0.73 8.39 10.96
C GLN A 53 -1.37 9.18 9.82
N THR A 54 -0.75 9.16 8.64
CA THR A 54 -1.18 9.93 7.47
C THR A 54 -1.10 9.10 6.20
N TYR A 55 -1.83 9.53 5.20
CA TYR A 55 -1.74 9.03 3.83
C TYR A 55 -1.64 10.20 2.86
N THR A 56 -1.22 9.94 1.63
CA THR A 56 -1.13 10.92 0.55
C THR A 56 -2.42 10.89 -0.27
N PRO A 57 -3.28 11.93 -0.20
CA PRO A 57 -4.48 11.98 -1.01
C PRO A 57 -4.16 12.23 -2.48
N VAL A 58 -5.08 11.81 -3.34
CA VAL A 58 -4.96 11.93 -4.79
C VAL A 58 -6.13 12.70 -5.40
N ARG A 59 -5.95 13.18 -6.62
CA ARG A 59 -7.02 13.68 -7.47
C ARG A 59 -7.75 12.53 -8.15
N GLU A 60 -8.85 12.81 -8.84
CA GLU A 60 -9.64 11.84 -9.61
C GLU A 60 -8.79 11.08 -10.67
N ASP A 61 -7.73 11.70 -11.17
CA ASP A 61 -6.76 11.09 -12.09
C ASP A 61 -5.63 10.30 -11.38
N SER A 62 -5.80 10.02 -10.10
CA SER A 62 -4.85 9.30 -9.22
C SER A 62 -3.50 9.99 -9.02
N ILE A 63 -3.37 11.28 -9.35
CA ILE A 63 -2.15 12.04 -9.11
C ILE A 63 -2.14 12.58 -7.66
N PRO A 64 -1.04 12.39 -6.91
CA PRO A 64 -0.90 12.91 -5.56
C PRO A 64 -1.04 14.42 -5.47
N LEU A 65 -1.72 14.91 -4.42
CA LEU A 65 -1.91 16.34 -4.16
C LEU A 65 -0.66 17.05 -3.60
N GLY A 66 0.35 16.27 -3.20
CA GLY A 66 1.60 16.82 -2.64
C GLY A 66 1.52 17.16 -1.15
N GLU A 67 0.49 16.69 -0.48
CA GLU A 67 0.31 16.81 0.97
C GLU A 67 0.00 15.47 1.61
N ASN A 68 0.12 15.38 2.91
CA ASN A 68 -0.27 14.20 3.69
C ASN A 68 -1.38 14.59 4.66
N VAL A 69 -2.43 13.79 4.71
CA VAL A 69 -3.58 14.05 5.58
C VAL A 69 -3.78 12.92 6.60
N PRO A 70 -4.35 13.21 7.78
CA PRO A 70 -4.57 12.19 8.80
C PRO A 70 -5.49 11.06 8.32
N VAL A 71 -5.18 9.82 8.72
CA VAL A 71 -6.07 8.67 8.50
C VAL A 71 -7.22 8.65 9.50
N GLU A 72 -7.05 9.32 10.66
CA GLU A 72 -7.99 9.29 11.77
C GLU A 72 -9.40 9.74 11.36
N GLY A 73 -10.39 8.94 11.75
CA GLY A 73 -11.80 9.22 11.45
C GLY A 73 -12.20 8.99 9.98
N THR A 74 -11.33 8.39 9.18
CA THR A 74 -11.59 8.08 7.77
C THR A 74 -11.61 6.58 7.51
N PRO A 75 -12.16 6.11 6.38
CA PRO A 75 -12.04 4.70 5.95
C PRO A 75 -10.58 4.23 5.78
N MET A 76 -9.64 5.19 5.60
CA MET A 76 -8.21 4.90 5.46
C MET A 76 -7.53 4.52 6.79
N ASP A 77 -8.22 4.56 7.94
CA ASP A 77 -7.63 4.28 9.24
C ASP A 77 -7.45 2.76 9.47
N PHE A 78 -6.23 2.28 9.23
CA PHE A 78 -5.77 0.92 9.53
C PHE A 78 -4.77 0.87 10.69
N ARG A 79 -4.70 1.88 11.54
CA ARG A 79 -3.80 1.88 12.71
C ARG A 79 -4.13 0.79 13.72
N LYS A 80 -5.37 0.35 13.74
CA LYS A 80 -5.82 -0.87 14.43
C LYS A 80 -6.23 -1.89 13.38
N GLU A 81 -6.05 -3.16 13.70
CA GLU A 81 -6.44 -4.26 12.83
C GLU A 81 -7.89 -4.10 12.36
N LYS A 82 -8.07 -4.11 11.05
CA LYS A 82 -9.36 -3.95 10.40
C LYS A 82 -9.44 -4.84 9.17
N GLN A 83 -10.59 -5.44 8.94
CA GLN A 83 -10.87 -6.19 7.72
C GLN A 83 -10.83 -5.27 6.51
N ILE A 84 -10.14 -5.66 5.44
CA ILE A 84 -9.95 -4.82 4.24
C ILE A 84 -11.30 -4.44 3.61
N GLY A 85 -12.22 -5.39 3.51
CA GLY A 85 -13.53 -5.18 2.91
C GLY A 85 -14.50 -4.32 3.73
N LYS A 86 -14.19 -4.04 5.01
CA LYS A 86 -15.12 -3.36 5.92
C LYS A 86 -15.61 -2.00 5.41
N ASP A 87 -14.68 -1.20 4.91
CA ASP A 87 -14.95 0.19 4.52
C ASP A 87 -14.58 0.48 3.06
N ILE A 88 -14.24 -0.54 2.26
CA ILE A 88 -13.73 -0.34 0.89
C ILE A 88 -14.75 0.33 -0.03
N GLU A 89 -16.04 0.12 0.24
CA GLU A 89 -17.14 0.72 -0.52
C GLU A 89 -17.78 1.93 0.20
N ALA A 90 -17.09 2.48 1.21
CA ALA A 90 -17.59 3.66 1.91
C ALA A 90 -17.74 4.86 0.97
N GLU A 91 -18.72 5.71 1.25
CA GLU A 91 -18.95 6.97 0.55
C GLU A 91 -17.83 7.99 0.88
N PHE A 92 -16.62 7.66 0.46
CA PHE A 92 -15.42 8.46 0.69
C PHE A 92 -14.74 8.77 -0.65
N GLU A 93 -14.51 10.06 -0.91
CA GLU A 93 -14.03 10.56 -2.20
C GLU A 93 -12.77 9.85 -2.68
N GLN A 94 -11.80 9.64 -1.79
CA GLN A 94 -10.54 9.01 -2.14
C GLN A 94 -10.72 7.55 -2.60
N LEU A 95 -11.60 6.79 -1.97
CA LEU A 95 -11.92 5.43 -2.40
C LEU A 95 -12.62 5.41 -3.77
N LYS A 96 -13.43 6.42 -4.05
CA LYS A 96 -14.11 6.55 -5.36
C LYS A 96 -13.12 6.86 -6.48
N PHE A 97 -12.14 7.72 -6.23
CA PHE A 97 -11.15 8.11 -7.23
C PHE A 97 -10.29 6.93 -7.69
N THR A 98 -9.93 6.04 -6.77
CA THR A 98 -9.02 4.92 -7.05
C THR A 98 -9.71 3.56 -7.18
N GLY A 99 -11.03 3.52 -6.94
CA GLY A 99 -11.77 2.26 -6.95
C GLY A 99 -11.41 1.33 -5.78
N GLY A 100 -10.95 1.89 -4.65
CA GLY A 100 -10.54 1.15 -3.47
C GLY A 100 -9.34 1.78 -2.76
N PHE A 101 -8.64 0.99 -1.94
CA PHE A 101 -7.43 1.43 -1.24
C PHE A 101 -6.21 1.34 -2.18
N ASP A 102 -5.82 2.45 -2.80
CA ASP A 102 -4.65 2.56 -3.68
C ASP A 102 -3.84 3.83 -3.36
N HIS A 103 -3.53 4.02 -2.09
CA HIS A 103 -2.89 5.23 -1.59
C HIS A 103 -1.57 4.92 -0.91
N ASN A 104 -0.64 5.87 -0.98
CA ASN A 104 0.58 5.83 -0.21
C ASN A 104 0.30 6.17 1.26
N TYR A 105 0.75 5.32 2.17
CA TYR A 105 0.74 5.55 3.61
C TYR A 105 2.11 6.00 4.08
N VAL A 106 2.15 7.04 4.93
CA VAL A 106 3.39 7.60 5.46
C VAL A 106 3.66 7.02 6.84
N THR A 107 4.64 6.15 6.90
CA THR A 107 5.07 5.44 8.12
C THR A 107 6.30 6.07 8.76
#